data_11bf1f7d773f46a386375d301eae6179
#
_entry.id   11bf1f7d773f46a386375d301eae6179
#
_cell.length_a   1.000
_cell.length_b   1.000
_cell.length_c   1.000
_cell.angle_alpha   90.00
_cell.angle_beta   90.00
_cell.angle_gamma   90.00
#
_symmetry.space_group_name_H-M   'P 1'
#
loop_
_entity.id
_entity.type
_entity.pdbx_description
1 polymer ?
#
loop_
_entity_poly.entity_id
_entity_poly.type
_entity_poly.pdbx_seq_one_letter_code
_entity_poly.pdbx_strand_id
1 'polypeptide(L)'
;MRLGMCGAFLPDDMDDMSPDMCKRVRDMGFSGIFTRFRKNDPHSTSKSSAERLRKLLEDENLLLFQVTGYWQNLITADESVRRESVRTVQAALQLAGWLGARGIDTGPGSMSTRGPWFPHKENWTARSRQQLVTSLKECALAAEGSGVYLSLEGHQLVTLESAEVTASILEEINSPWITSDYDSANWITRETVYDTGAALEHHFRVLGKYIISCHAKDIWIEDSLALHLQDGCPGKGLMNFATLFREMEALSPDYPVIVEGASTEEMPMVAHLFYQIARECNIRVLERHEKSSA
;
A
#
# COMPACT_ATOMS: atom_id res chain seq x y z
N MET A 1 -8.90 -7.06 -13.07
CA MET A 1 -8.16 -6.36 -12.01
C MET A 1 -8.15 -4.86 -12.24
N ARG A 2 -7.84 -4.06 -11.24
CA ARG A 2 -7.65 -2.61 -11.39
C ARG A 2 -6.17 -2.26 -11.36
N LEU A 3 -5.75 -1.32 -12.21
CA LEU A 3 -4.40 -0.78 -12.18
C LEU A 3 -4.40 0.63 -11.61
N GLY A 4 -3.43 0.91 -10.76
CA GLY A 4 -3.21 2.21 -10.16
C GLY A 4 -1.76 2.64 -10.22
N MET A 5 -1.51 3.90 -9.91
CA MET A 5 -0.15 4.43 -9.80
C MET A 5 0.07 5.22 -8.52
N CYS A 6 1.31 5.25 -8.06
CA CYS A 6 1.77 6.01 -6.91
C CYS A 6 2.93 6.93 -7.29
N GLY A 7 3.03 8.06 -6.59
CA GLY A 7 4.17 8.96 -6.76
C GLY A 7 4.24 9.63 -8.12
N ALA A 8 5.43 9.59 -8.77
CA ALA A 8 5.67 10.25 -10.05
C ALA A 8 5.32 11.76 -9.98
N PHE A 9 4.38 12.22 -10.80
CA PHE A 9 3.93 13.62 -10.85
C PHE A 9 2.76 13.94 -9.92
N LEU A 10 2.27 12.96 -9.12
CA LEU A 10 1.18 13.21 -8.17
C LEU A 10 1.67 14.12 -7.02
N PRO A 11 0.87 15.13 -6.60
CA PRO A 11 1.33 16.11 -5.63
C PRO A 11 1.30 15.60 -4.19
N ASP A 12 2.14 16.20 -3.34
CA ASP A 12 2.12 16.00 -1.87
C ASP A 12 1.04 16.86 -1.16
N ASP A 13 0.44 17.82 -1.87
CA ASP A 13 -0.66 18.65 -1.38
C ASP A 13 -1.93 18.34 -2.19
N MET A 14 -3.02 18.04 -1.51
CA MET A 14 -4.29 17.73 -2.18
C MET A 14 -4.87 18.91 -2.97
N ASP A 15 -4.57 20.14 -2.56
CA ASP A 15 -5.04 21.34 -3.24
C ASP A 15 -4.26 21.61 -4.55
N ASP A 16 -3.10 20.95 -4.76
CA ASP A 16 -2.33 21.02 -6.00
C ASP A 16 -2.81 20.01 -7.08
N MET A 17 -3.74 19.10 -6.74
CA MET A 17 -4.29 18.15 -7.71
C MET A 17 -5.13 18.87 -8.77
N SER A 18 -4.91 18.56 -10.04
CA SER A 18 -5.57 19.23 -11.16
C SER A 18 -6.25 18.25 -12.13
N PRO A 19 -7.25 18.72 -12.93
CA PRO A 19 -7.85 17.92 -14.00
C PRO A 19 -6.83 17.38 -15.00
N ASP A 20 -5.79 18.16 -15.34
CA ASP A 20 -4.73 17.72 -16.26
C ASP A 20 -3.92 16.54 -15.70
N MET A 21 -3.63 16.55 -14.41
CA MET A 21 -2.97 15.39 -13.74
C MET A 21 -3.88 14.17 -13.78
N CYS A 22 -5.15 14.31 -13.47
CA CYS A 22 -6.13 13.24 -13.55
C CYS A 22 -6.24 12.66 -14.97
N LYS A 23 -6.33 13.55 -15.96
CA LYS A 23 -6.32 13.14 -17.38
C LYS A 23 -5.07 12.36 -17.73
N ARG A 24 -3.90 12.83 -17.31
CA ARG A 24 -2.62 12.15 -17.57
C ARG A 24 -2.58 10.75 -16.97
N VAL A 25 -3.14 10.54 -15.77
CA VAL A 25 -3.29 9.20 -15.13
C VAL A 25 -4.14 8.28 -16.02
N ARG A 26 -5.30 8.76 -16.49
CA ARG A 26 -6.20 7.99 -17.36
C ARG A 26 -5.57 7.68 -18.72
N ASP A 27 -4.90 8.65 -19.33
CA ASP A 27 -4.25 8.47 -20.64
C ASP A 27 -3.19 7.37 -20.63
N MET A 28 -2.63 7.06 -19.45
CA MET A 28 -1.74 5.90 -19.24
C MET A 28 -2.50 4.60 -18.95
N GLY A 29 -3.82 4.64 -18.82
CA GLY A 29 -4.67 3.47 -18.58
C GLY A 29 -4.89 3.11 -17.10
N PHE A 30 -4.51 3.97 -16.17
CA PHE A 30 -4.78 3.73 -14.75
C PHE A 30 -6.20 4.14 -14.38
N SER A 31 -6.88 3.29 -13.60
CA SER A 31 -8.24 3.55 -13.11
C SER A 31 -8.28 4.29 -11.78
N GLY A 32 -7.13 4.47 -11.13
CA GLY A 32 -7.04 5.18 -9.85
C GLY A 32 -5.62 5.46 -9.41
N ILE A 33 -5.54 6.10 -8.25
CA ILE A 33 -4.28 6.57 -7.67
C ILE A 33 -4.11 6.13 -6.22
N PHE A 34 -2.86 6.05 -5.83
CA PHE A 34 -2.38 6.08 -4.46
C PHE A 34 -1.56 7.36 -4.27
N THR A 35 -1.91 8.18 -3.31
CA THR A 35 -1.26 9.49 -3.13
C THR A 35 -0.75 9.71 -1.72
N ARG A 36 0.33 10.48 -1.61
CA ARG A 36 1.04 10.77 -0.38
C ARG A 36 0.82 12.24 -0.02
N PHE A 37 -0.33 12.58 0.57
CA PHE A 37 -0.64 13.97 0.96
C PHE A 37 0.16 14.42 2.19
N ARG A 38 1.49 14.46 2.06
CA ARG A 38 2.42 14.78 3.15
C ARG A 38 2.30 16.19 3.71
N LYS A 39 1.73 17.10 2.91
CA LYS A 39 1.49 18.49 3.31
C LYS A 39 0.14 18.72 3.98
N ASN A 40 -0.71 17.72 4.02
CA ASN A 40 -2.05 17.83 4.57
C ASN A 40 -2.10 17.13 5.93
N ASP A 41 -1.98 17.92 7.01
CA ASP A 41 -2.12 17.40 8.37
C ASP A 41 -3.54 16.87 8.60
N PRO A 42 -3.72 15.58 8.97
CA PRO A 42 -5.03 14.99 9.15
C PRO A 42 -5.83 15.61 10.31
N HIS A 43 -5.17 16.22 11.29
CA HIS A 43 -5.85 16.89 12.40
C HIS A 43 -6.44 18.26 12.04
N SER A 44 -5.92 18.93 11.01
CA SER A 44 -6.31 20.30 10.65
C SER A 44 -6.93 20.43 9.26
N THR A 45 -6.77 19.42 8.40
CA THR A 45 -7.35 19.42 7.05
C THR A 45 -8.88 19.42 7.11
N SER A 46 -9.52 20.40 6.48
CA SER A 46 -10.97 20.54 6.54
C SER A 46 -11.70 19.51 5.70
N LYS A 47 -12.89 19.11 6.16
CA LYS A 47 -13.78 18.22 5.41
C LYS A 47 -14.10 18.80 4.02
N SER A 48 -14.35 20.11 3.93
CA SER A 48 -14.67 20.77 2.65
C SER A 48 -13.50 20.72 1.65
N SER A 49 -12.24 20.76 2.11
CA SER A 49 -11.08 20.59 1.24
C SER A 49 -11.01 19.17 0.68
N ALA A 50 -11.17 18.17 1.57
CA ALA A 50 -11.20 16.78 1.17
C ALA A 50 -12.36 16.47 0.18
N GLU A 51 -13.55 17.00 0.42
CA GLU A 51 -14.70 16.80 -0.46
C GLU A 51 -14.51 17.47 -1.84
N ARG A 52 -13.78 18.59 -1.94
CA ARG A 52 -13.42 19.19 -3.23
C ARG A 52 -12.53 18.25 -4.06
N LEU A 53 -11.51 17.68 -3.45
CA LEU A 53 -10.65 16.70 -4.14
C LEU A 53 -11.44 15.45 -4.53
N ARG A 54 -12.26 14.92 -3.62
CA ARG A 54 -13.13 13.78 -3.92
C ARG A 54 -13.98 14.06 -5.17
N LYS A 55 -14.63 15.24 -5.21
CA LYS A 55 -15.44 15.63 -6.36
C LYS A 55 -14.61 15.76 -7.64
N LEU A 56 -13.41 16.33 -7.58
CA LEU A 56 -12.50 16.39 -8.72
C LEU A 56 -12.21 14.99 -9.28
N LEU A 57 -11.84 14.04 -8.41
CA LEU A 57 -11.53 12.67 -8.83
C LEU A 57 -12.77 11.95 -9.39
N GLU A 58 -13.96 12.22 -8.83
CA GLU A 58 -15.24 11.72 -9.34
C GLU A 58 -15.56 12.27 -10.72
N ASP A 59 -15.45 13.58 -10.92
CA ASP A 59 -15.69 14.27 -12.19
C ASP A 59 -14.67 13.81 -13.27
N GLU A 60 -13.44 13.54 -12.85
CA GLU A 60 -12.35 13.07 -13.69
C GLU A 60 -12.29 11.55 -13.84
N ASN A 61 -13.27 10.83 -13.33
CA ASN A 61 -13.38 9.36 -13.45
C ASN A 61 -12.17 8.59 -12.92
N LEU A 62 -11.63 9.00 -11.79
CA LEU A 62 -10.55 8.30 -11.08
C LEU A 62 -11.00 7.78 -9.71
N LEU A 63 -10.45 6.63 -9.31
CA LEU A 63 -10.58 6.10 -7.96
C LEU A 63 -9.41 6.58 -7.10
N LEU A 64 -9.69 6.86 -5.82
CA LEU A 64 -8.66 7.00 -4.82
C LEU A 64 -8.52 5.65 -4.09
N PHE A 65 -7.53 4.86 -4.48
CA PHE A 65 -7.33 3.53 -3.88
C PHE A 65 -6.79 3.67 -2.46
N GLN A 66 -5.77 4.48 -2.30
CA GLN A 66 -5.10 4.65 -1.02
C GLN A 66 -4.60 6.08 -0.83
N VAL A 67 -4.50 6.44 0.45
CA VAL A 67 -3.82 7.65 0.92
C VAL A 67 -2.77 7.23 1.94
N THR A 68 -1.60 7.85 1.90
CA THR A 68 -0.55 7.69 2.90
C THR A 68 0.15 9.03 3.22
N GLY A 69 1.28 8.95 3.87
CA GLY A 69 2.05 10.11 4.34
C GLY A 69 1.92 10.30 5.85
N TYR A 70 1.10 9.48 6.47
CA TYR A 70 0.80 9.49 7.91
C TYR A 70 1.48 8.33 8.63
N TRP A 71 2.68 7.96 8.17
CA TRP A 71 3.47 6.89 8.77
C TRP A 71 3.85 7.23 10.19
N GLN A 72 3.36 6.42 11.11
CA GLN A 72 3.44 6.67 12.53
C GLN A 72 4.16 5.54 13.27
N ASN A 73 4.68 5.82 14.45
CA ASN A 73 5.27 4.81 15.31
C ASN A 73 4.19 4.13 16.16
N LEU A 74 3.48 3.15 15.58
CA LEU A 74 2.51 2.34 16.30
C LEU A 74 3.19 1.40 17.32
N ILE A 75 4.49 1.20 17.16
CA ILE A 75 5.40 0.63 18.16
C ILE A 75 6.49 1.65 18.51
N THR A 76 6.81 1.80 19.77
CA THR A 76 7.86 2.69 20.27
C THR A 76 8.14 2.42 21.75
N ALA A 77 9.30 2.85 22.24
CA ALA A 77 9.61 2.79 23.66
C ALA A 77 8.84 3.82 24.50
N ASP A 78 8.38 4.91 23.88
CA ASP A 78 7.64 6.00 24.53
C ASP A 78 6.14 5.88 24.31
N GLU A 79 5.40 5.58 25.36
CA GLU A 79 3.94 5.43 25.31
C GLU A 79 3.19 6.70 24.92
N SER A 80 3.76 7.88 25.21
CA SER A 80 3.13 9.16 24.80
C SER A 80 3.20 9.33 23.28
N VAL A 81 4.32 8.96 22.67
CA VAL A 81 4.51 8.95 21.22
C VAL A 81 3.59 7.91 20.56
N ARG A 82 3.45 6.71 21.13
CA ARG A 82 2.54 5.70 20.61
C ARG A 82 1.09 6.21 20.58
N ARG A 83 0.62 6.80 21.68
CA ARG A 83 -0.75 7.33 21.76
C ARG A 83 -1.01 8.45 20.78
N GLU A 84 -0.03 9.34 20.57
CA GLU A 84 -0.12 10.39 19.56
C GLU A 84 -0.17 9.80 18.16
N SER A 85 0.67 8.81 17.88
CA SER A 85 0.67 8.06 16.61
C SER A 85 -0.68 7.42 16.31
N VAL A 86 -1.30 6.78 17.30
CA VAL A 86 -2.66 6.22 17.17
C VAL A 86 -3.69 7.31 16.85
N ARG A 87 -3.66 8.45 17.56
CA ARG A 87 -4.56 9.58 17.27
C ARG A 87 -4.38 10.12 15.86
N THR A 88 -3.14 10.22 15.39
CA THR A 88 -2.85 10.67 14.02
C THR A 88 -3.40 9.69 12.99
N VAL A 89 -3.25 8.37 13.18
CA VAL A 89 -3.84 7.37 12.29
C VAL A 89 -5.38 7.44 12.30
N GLN A 90 -5.99 7.63 13.47
CA GLN A 90 -7.45 7.79 13.59
C GLN A 90 -7.95 9.04 12.84
N ALA A 91 -7.25 10.17 12.97
CA ALA A 91 -7.57 11.40 12.22
C ALA A 91 -7.37 11.20 10.70
N ALA A 92 -6.33 10.50 10.30
CA ALA A 92 -6.06 10.17 8.90
C ALA A 92 -7.14 9.25 8.29
N LEU A 93 -7.65 8.28 9.04
CA LEU A 93 -8.79 7.45 8.63
C LEU A 93 -10.06 8.30 8.41
N GLN A 94 -10.32 9.24 9.29
CA GLN A 94 -11.44 10.18 9.13
C GLN A 94 -11.28 11.05 7.87
N LEU A 95 -10.07 11.59 7.64
CA LEU A 95 -9.75 12.38 6.44
C LEU A 95 -9.92 11.54 5.18
N ALA A 96 -9.40 10.31 5.16
CA ALA A 96 -9.53 9.38 4.04
C ALA A 96 -10.99 9.04 3.73
N GLY A 97 -11.85 8.93 4.74
CA GLY A 97 -13.29 8.77 4.57
C GLY A 97 -13.93 9.98 3.86
N TRP A 98 -13.55 11.20 4.20
CA TRP A 98 -14.02 12.41 3.51
C TRP A 98 -13.53 12.47 2.06
N LEU A 99 -12.29 12.02 1.80
CA LEU A 99 -11.70 11.91 0.47
C LEU A 99 -12.36 10.83 -0.40
N GLY A 100 -13.09 9.90 0.20
CA GLY A 100 -13.64 8.74 -0.50
C GLY A 100 -12.58 7.70 -0.87
N ALA A 101 -11.47 7.67 -0.16
CA ALA A 101 -10.43 6.67 -0.34
C ALA A 101 -10.91 5.28 0.13
N ARG A 102 -10.44 4.23 -0.55
CA ARG A 102 -10.73 2.85 -0.12
C ARG A 102 -9.94 2.50 1.15
N GLY A 103 -8.70 2.93 1.26
CA GLY A 103 -7.83 2.63 2.38
C GLY A 103 -6.78 3.68 2.68
N ILE A 104 -6.15 3.52 3.82
CA ILE A 104 -4.88 4.16 4.18
C ILE A 104 -3.83 3.07 4.18
N ASP A 105 -2.69 3.33 3.54
CA ASP A 105 -1.47 2.56 3.74
C ASP A 105 -0.68 3.10 4.94
N THR A 106 -0.22 2.21 5.81
CA THR A 106 0.72 2.53 6.89
C THR A 106 1.59 1.33 7.26
N GLY A 107 2.79 1.60 7.76
CA GLY A 107 3.64 0.59 8.38
C GLY A 107 3.40 0.46 9.88
N PRO A 108 4.02 -0.55 10.52
CA PRO A 108 3.91 -0.80 11.96
C PRO A 108 4.63 0.24 12.82
N GLY A 109 5.50 1.04 12.22
CA GLY A 109 6.48 1.83 12.95
C GLY A 109 7.72 1.03 13.34
N SER A 110 8.60 1.64 14.13
CA SER A 110 9.85 1.03 14.56
C SER A 110 10.28 1.53 15.94
N MET A 111 11.00 0.69 16.67
CA MET A 111 11.73 1.08 17.88
C MET A 111 12.95 1.97 17.57
N SER A 112 13.27 2.20 16.29
CA SER A 112 14.37 3.06 15.87
C SER A 112 14.01 4.53 16.02
N THR A 113 14.94 5.32 16.57
CA THR A 113 14.83 6.78 16.64
C THR A 113 15.04 7.48 15.29
N ARG A 114 15.45 6.74 14.26
CA ARG A 114 15.70 7.26 12.90
C ARG A 114 14.44 7.39 12.04
N GLY A 115 13.36 6.71 12.44
CA GLY A 115 12.09 6.75 11.74
C GLY A 115 11.36 5.41 11.71
N PRO A 116 10.08 5.41 11.27
CA PRO A 116 9.17 4.27 11.39
C PRO A 116 9.54 3.05 10.55
N TRP A 117 10.40 3.19 9.54
CA TRP A 117 10.81 2.12 8.63
C TRP A 117 12.24 1.61 8.86
N PHE A 118 12.95 2.16 9.84
CA PHE A 118 14.34 1.78 10.06
C PHE A 118 14.48 0.52 10.93
N PRO A 119 15.51 -0.31 10.67
CA PRO A 119 15.74 -1.52 11.43
C PRO A 119 16.08 -1.21 12.89
N HIS A 120 15.57 -2.02 13.80
CA HIS A 120 15.93 -2.04 15.19
C HIS A 120 15.74 -3.44 15.76
N LYS A 121 16.70 -3.92 16.57
CA LYS A 121 16.69 -5.31 17.11
C LYS A 121 15.41 -5.66 17.89
N GLU A 122 14.72 -4.66 18.46
CA GLU A 122 13.51 -4.88 19.22
C GLU A 122 12.24 -4.94 18.34
N ASN A 123 12.32 -4.61 17.04
CA ASN A 123 11.16 -4.70 16.15
C ASN A 123 10.57 -6.12 16.09
N TRP A 124 11.41 -7.15 16.24
CA TRP A 124 11.02 -8.56 16.14
C TRP A 124 10.66 -9.23 17.47
N THR A 125 10.54 -8.47 18.55
CA THR A 125 10.21 -9.02 19.87
C THR A 125 8.71 -9.27 20.05
N ALA A 126 8.35 -10.22 20.89
CA ALA A 126 6.95 -10.45 21.28
C ALA A 126 6.30 -9.19 21.88
N ARG A 127 7.08 -8.37 22.62
CA ARG A 127 6.62 -7.10 23.17
C ARG A 127 6.19 -6.13 22.07
N SER A 128 6.98 -5.97 21.00
CA SER A 128 6.65 -5.09 19.87
C SER A 128 5.44 -5.58 19.12
N ARG A 129 5.31 -6.90 18.90
CA ARG A 129 4.11 -7.49 18.30
C ARG A 129 2.85 -7.21 19.14
N GLN A 130 2.91 -7.40 20.46
CA GLN A 130 1.79 -7.11 21.34
C GLN A 130 1.44 -5.63 21.39
N GLN A 131 2.43 -4.74 21.35
CA GLN A 131 2.21 -3.30 21.29
C GLN A 131 1.53 -2.90 19.97
N LEU A 132 1.97 -3.48 18.84
CA LEU A 132 1.35 -3.26 17.54
C LEU A 132 -0.11 -3.71 17.53
N VAL A 133 -0.41 -4.90 18.01
CA VAL A 133 -1.79 -5.40 18.16
C VAL A 133 -2.64 -4.44 18.98
N THR A 134 -2.12 -3.93 20.09
CA THR A 134 -2.83 -2.96 20.93
C THR A 134 -3.13 -1.67 20.15
N SER A 135 -2.12 -1.09 19.48
CA SER A 135 -2.28 0.13 18.70
C SER A 135 -3.29 -0.03 17.56
N LEU A 136 -3.25 -1.16 16.86
CA LEU A 136 -4.15 -1.43 15.74
C LEU A 136 -5.60 -1.69 16.21
N LYS A 137 -5.81 -2.35 17.34
CA LYS A 137 -7.14 -2.48 17.96
C LYS A 137 -7.73 -1.12 18.33
N GLU A 138 -6.89 -0.18 18.80
CA GLU A 138 -7.32 1.21 19.07
C GLU A 138 -7.71 1.96 17.77
N CYS A 139 -7.11 1.64 16.63
CA CYS A 139 -7.44 2.23 15.33
C CYS A 139 -8.68 1.59 14.66
N ALA A 140 -9.01 0.33 14.99
CA ALA A 140 -10.02 -0.44 14.27
C ALA A 140 -11.42 0.22 14.27
N LEU A 141 -11.83 0.81 15.39
CA LEU A 141 -13.12 1.51 15.49
C LEU A 141 -13.17 2.78 14.61
N ALA A 142 -12.05 3.48 14.46
CA ALA A 142 -11.97 4.63 13.56
C ALA A 142 -12.01 4.21 12.09
N ALA A 143 -11.38 3.08 11.75
CA ALA A 143 -11.43 2.50 10.41
C ALA A 143 -12.88 2.10 10.05
N GLU A 144 -13.58 1.38 10.94
CA GLU A 144 -14.98 1.02 10.78
C GLU A 144 -15.87 2.26 10.66
N GLY A 145 -15.72 3.23 11.55
CA GLY A 145 -16.55 4.44 11.58
C GLY A 145 -16.36 5.36 10.37
N SER A 146 -15.19 5.33 9.74
CA SER A 146 -14.91 6.07 8.50
C SER A 146 -15.25 5.29 7.22
N GLY A 147 -15.45 3.97 7.31
CA GLY A 147 -15.64 3.08 6.18
C GLY A 147 -14.37 2.92 5.32
N VAL A 148 -13.19 3.05 5.95
CA VAL A 148 -11.87 3.03 5.29
C VAL A 148 -11.03 1.92 5.88
N TYR A 149 -10.41 1.11 5.03
CA TYR A 149 -9.47 0.09 5.49
C TYR A 149 -8.17 0.73 5.98
N LEU A 150 -7.66 0.26 7.11
CA LEU A 150 -6.29 0.49 7.53
C LEU A 150 -5.45 -0.68 7.03
N SER A 151 -4.73 -0.46 5.94
CA SER A 151 -3.90 -1.48 5.28
C SER A 151 -2.47 -1.37 5.76
N LEU A 152 -1.91 -2.50 6.17
CA LEU A 152 -0.57 -2.58 6.74
C LEU A 152 0.41 -3.07 5.70
N GLU A 153 1.41 -2.26 5.43
CA GLU A 153 2.57 -2.65 4.64
C GLU A 153 3.63 -3.31 5.55
N GLY A 154 4.03 -4.53 5.22
CA GLY A 154 5.08 -5.27 5.91
C GLY A 154 6.42 -5.12 5.24
N HIS A 155 7.50 -5.29 6.03
CA HIS A 155 8.88 -5.23 5.54
C HIS A 155 9.80 -6.05 6.45
N GLN A 156 10.79 -6.74 5.90
CA GLN A 156 11.71 -7.59 6.66
C GLN A 156 12.37 -6.92 7.88
N LEU A 157 12.49 -5.59 7.87
CA LEU A 157 13.20 -4.82 8.92
C LEU A 157 12.30 -4.26 10.01
N VAL A 158 10.98 -4.49 9.93
CA VAL A 158 9.98 -4.02 10.90
C VAL A 158 9.26 -5.19 11.57
N THR A 159 8.27 -4.92 12.43
CA THR A 159 7.54 -5.97 13.16
C THR A 159 6.74 -6.91 12.26
N LEU A 160 6.26 -6.41 11.11
CA LEU A 160 5.59 -7.19 10.08
C LEU A 160 6.61 -7.81 9.11
N GLU A 161 7.49 -8.64 9.65
CA GLU A 161 8.71 -9.12 8.98
C GLU A 161 8.48 -10.21 7.94
N SER A 162 7.32 -10.85 7.95
CA SER A 162 6.93 -11.91 7.00
C SER A 162 5.41 -12.02 6.87
N ALA A 163 4.96 -12.75 5.86
CA ALA A 163 3.54 -13.04 5.65
C ALA A 163 2.91 -13.75 6.85
N GLU A 164 3.63 -14.72 7.46
CA GLU A 164 3.16 -15.49 8.62
C GLU A 164 2.97 -14.60 9.85
N VAL A 165 3.95 -13.75 10.15
CA VAL A 165 3.87 -12.84 11.29
C VAL A 165 2.73 -11.84 11.09
N THR A 166 2.60 -11.30 9.89
CA THR A 166 1.53 -10.37 9.54
C THR A 166 0.15 -11.03 9.65
N ALA A 167 -0.02 -12.24 9.12
CA ALA A 167 -1.26 -12.99 9.23
C ALA A 167 -1.63 -13.28 10.70
N SER A 168 -0.66 -13.69 11.52
CA SER A 168 -0.86 -13.94 12.95
C SER A 168 -1.32 -12.68 13.71
N ILE A 169 -0.72 -11.53 13.41
CA ILE A 169 -1.10 -10.24 14.02
C ILE A 169 -2.51 -9.85 13.59
N LEU A 170 -2.84 -9.96 12.31
CA LEU A 170 -4.18 -9.65 11.79
C LEU A 170 -5.25 -10.58 12.35
N GLU A 171 -4.93 -11.85 12.54
CA GLU A 171 -5.82 -12.82 13.19
C GLU A 171 -6.09 -12.45 14.66
N GLU A 172 -5.06 -12.03 15.42
CA GLU A 172 -5.22 -11.59 16.80
C GLU A 172 -6.01 -10.28 16.93
N ILE A 173 -5.89 -9.37 15.95
CA ILE A 173 -6.69 -8.13 15.91
C ILE A 173 -8.16 -8.46 15.64
N ASN A 174 -8.42 -9.39 14.73
CA ASN A 174 -9.76 -9.88 14.37
C ASN A 174 -10.72 -8.75 13.97
N SER A 175 -10.28 -7.84 13.12
CA SER A 175 -11.11 -6.75 12.57
C SER A 175 -11.12 -6.82 11.05
N PRO A 176 -12.29 -6.75 10.38
CA PRO A 176 -12.35 -6.72 8.92
C PRO A 176 -11.83 -5.42 8.32
N TRP A 177 -11.61 -4.40 9.13
CA TRP A 177 -11.14 -3.09 8.71
C TRP A 177 -9.62 -2.91 8.82
N ILE A 178 -8.92 -3.87 9.46
CA ILE A 178 -7.46 -3.91 9.51
C ILE A 178 -7.00 -5.00 8.57
N THR A 179 -6.28 -4.61 7.52
CA THR A 179 -5.97 -5.46 6.37
C THR A 179 -4.49 -5.39 6.02
N SER A 180 -4.07 -6.05 4.96
CA SER A 180 -2.72 -5.96 4.44
C SER A 180 -2.71 -5.23 3.11
N ASP A 181 -1.77 -4.31 2.98
CA ASP A 181 -1.27 -3.81 1.71
C ASP A 181 -0.04 -4.62 1.35
N TYR A 182 -0.15 -5.42 0.31
CA TYR A 182 0.92 -6.33 -0.06
C TYR A 182 1.92 -5.64 -0.98
N ASP A 183 3.13 -5.39 -0.49
CA ASP A 183 4.24 -4.97 -1.36
C ASP A 183 4.98 -6.19 -1.88
N SER A 184 5.08 -6.29 -3.20
CA SER A 184 5.63 -7.47 -3.87
C SER A 184 7.12 -7.70 -3.57
N ALA A 185 7.89 -6.66 -3.27
CA ALA A 185 9.33 -6.72 -3.05
C ALA A 185 9.72 -6.91 -1.58
N ASN A 186 8.93 -6.38 -0.64
CA ASN A 186 9.34 -6.17 0.74
C ASN A 186 9.68 -7.44 1.53
N TRP A 187 9.16 -8.60 1.16
CA TRP A 187 9.47 -9.89 1.80
C TRP A 187 10.26 -10.85 0.91
N ILE A 188 10.73 -10.39 -0.23
CA ILE A 188 11.66 -11.18 -1.05
C ILE A 188 13.03 -11.18 -0.38
N THR A 189 13.57 -12.37 -0.20
CA THR A 189 14.86 -12.61 0.48
C THR A 189 15.91 -13.09 -0.51
N ARG A 190 17.14 -13.23 -0.06
CA ARG A 190 18.22 -13.86 -0.83
C ARG A 190 17.85 -15.26 -1.34
N GLU A 191 17.09 -16.01 -0.55
CA GLU A 191 16.67 -17.38 -0.86
C GLU A 191 15.60 -17.43 -1.93
N THR A 192 14.79 -16.37 -2.08
CA THR A 192 13.60 -16.35 -2.95
C THR A 192 13.69 -15.41 -4.15
N VAL A 193 14.70 -14.54 -4.21
CA VAL A 193 14.81 -13.50 -5.25
C VAL A 193 14.93 -14.07 -6.68
N TYR A 194 15.46 -15.29 -6.84
CA TYR A 194 15.53 -15.98 -8.13
C TYR A 194 14.32 -16.86 -8.44
N ASP A 195 13.39 -16.98 -7.50
CA ASP A 195 12.11 -17.68 -7.67
C ASP A 195 10.99 -16.89 -6.99
N THR A 196 10.80 -15.65 -7.43
CA THR A 196 9.79 -14.74 -6.87
C THR A 196 8.37 -15.26 -7.10
N GLY A 197 8.14 -16.07 -8.14
CA GLY A 197 6.85 -16.70 -8.39
C GLY A 197 6.41 -17.60 -7.25
N ALA A 198 7.27 -18.54 -6.82
CA ALA A 198 6.98 -19.42 -5.70
C ALA A 198 6.85 -18.66 -4.37
N ALA A 199 7.63 -17.59 -4.19
CA ALA A 199 7.51 -16.72 -3.02
C ALA A 199 6.13 -16.03 -2.96
N LEU A 200 5.67 -15.46 -4.08
CA LEU A 200 4.35 -14.85 -4.20
C LEU A 200 3.23 -15.85 -3.88
N GLU A 201 3.22 -17.03 -4.52
CA GLU A 201 2.23 -18.09 -4.25
C GLU A 201 2.20 -18.49 -2.77
N HIS A 202 3.36 -18.54 -2.11
CA HIS A 202 3.44 -18.81 -0.68
C HIS A 202 2.82 -17.68 0.15
N HIS A 203 3.20 -16.41 -0.11
CA HIS A 203 2.68 -15.26 0.63
C HIS A 203 1.17 -15.12 0.48
N PHE A 204 0.64 -15.29 -0.74
CA PHE A 204 -0.80 -15.22 -0.99
C PHE A 204 -1.58 -16.37 -0.34
N ARG A 205 -1.01 -17.56 -0.27
CA ARG A 205 -1.62 -18.68 0.46
C ARG A 205 -1.75 -18.41 1.96
N VAL A 206 -0.77 -17.72 2.55
CA VAL A 206 -0.74 -17.40 3.99
C VAL A 206 -1.58 -16.17 4.32
N LEU A 207 -1.44 -15.12 3.53
CA LEU A 207 -1.95 -13.78 3.84
C LEU A 207 -3.17 -13.37 3.01
N GLY A 208 -3.48 -14.08 1.92
CA GLY A 208 -4.42 -13.65 0.87
C GLY A 208 -5.77 -13.15 1.39
N LYS A 209 -6.35 -13.81 2.40
CA LYS A 209 -7.64 -13.38 3.00
C LYS A 209 -7.63 -11.96 3.60
N TYR A 210 -6.45 -11.39 3.82
CA TYR A 210 -6.28 -10.04 4.37
C TYR A 210 -5.82 -9.01 3.32
N ILE A 211 -5.35 -9.46 2.15
CA ILE A 211 -4.86 -8.56 1.10
C ILE A 211 -6.03 -7.90 0.40
N ILE A 212 -6.02 -6.56 0.33
CA ILE A 212 -7.02 -5.77 -0.40
C ILE A 212 -6.42 -4.85 -1.47
N SER A 213 -5.11 -4.75 -1.49
CA SER A 213 -4.32 -3.94 -2.41
C SER A 213 -2.91 -4.48 -2.50
N CYS A 214 -2.22 -4.14 -3.56
CA CYS A 214 -0.84 -4.53 -3.78
C CYS A 214 -0.04 -3.36 -4.36
N HIS A 215 1.15 -3.13 -3.79
CA HIS A 215 2.19 -2.33 -4.41
C HIS A 215 3.06 -3.22 -5.30
N ALA A 216 3.13 -2.88 -6.57
CA ALA A 216 3.93 -3.60 -7.55
C ALA A 216 5.28 -2.89 -7.74
N LYS A 217 6.29 -3.42 -7.07
CA LYS A 217 7.70 -3.07 -7.22
C LYS A 217 8.48 -4.23 -7.83
N ASP A 218 9.58 -3.93 -8.47
CA ASP A 218 10.55 -4.95 -8.87
C ASP A 218 11.64 -5.11 -7.82
N ILE A 219 12.42 -6.18 -7.92
CA ILE A 219 13.50 -6.49 -6.99
C ILE A 219 14.64 -7.22 -7.69
N TRP A 220 15.88 -6.94 -7.28
CA TRP A 220 17.08 -7.65 -7.76
C TRP A 220 18.18 -7.66 -6.69
N ILE A 221 19.21 -8.49 -6.91
CA ILE A 221 20.45 -8.44 -6.13
C ILE A 221 21.42 -7.53 -6.87
N GLU A 222 22.01 -6.57 -6.16
CA GLU A 222 23.10 -5.77 -6.73
C GLU A 222 24.34 -6.62 -7.00
N ASP A 223 25.04 -6.30 -8.07
CA ASP A 223 26.33 -6.91 -8.43
C ASP A 223 27.46 -6.36 -7.54
N SER A 224 27.48 -6.82 -6.30
CA SER A 224 28.45 -6.42 -5.27
C SER A 224 28.82 -7.60 -4.35
N LEU A 225 29.97 -7.49 -3.63
CA LEU A 225 30.40 -8.54 -2.68
C LEU A 225 29.52 -8.60 -1.44
N ALA A 226 28.99 -7.47 -0.96
CA ALA A 226 28.02 -7.46 0.12
C ALA A 226 26.62 -7.67 -0.46
N LEU A 227 25.80 -8.44 0.25
CA LEU A 227 24.43 -8.65 -0.18
C LEU A 227 23.61 -7.36 -0.05
N HIS A 228 23.12 -6.88 -1.19
CA HIS A 228 22.15 -5.80 -1.27
C HIS A 228 20.99 -6.26 -2.15
N LEU A 229 19.79 -6.32 -1.57
CA LEU A 229 18.55 -6.44 -2.30
C LEU A 229 18.06 -5.03 -2.62
N GLN A 230 17.83 -4.76 -3.88
CA GLN A 230 17.37 -3.46 -4.38
C GLN A 230 15.98 -3.60 -4.94
N ASP A 231 15.07 -2.73 -4.53
CA ASP A 231 13.74 -2.62 -5.08
C ASP A 231 13.64 -1.42 -6.04
N GLY A 232 12.62 -1.40 -6.89
CA GLY A 232 12.42 -0.26 -7.78
C GLY A 232 11.40 -0.48 -8.88
N CYS A 233 11.63 0.22 -9.99
CA CYS A 233 10.73 0.29 -11.13
C CYS A 233 10.43 -1.09 -11.72
N PRO A 234 9.12 -1.47 -11.85
CA PRO A 234 8.72 -2.72 -12.50
C PRO A 234 9.28 -2.91 -13.90
N GLY A 235 9.73 -4.13 -14.18
CA GLY A 235 10.35 -4.54 -15.45
C GLY A 235 11.86 -4.41 -15.49
N LYS A 236 12.51 -4.04 -14.39
CA LYS A 236 13.98 -3.91 -14.30
C LYS A 236 14.64 -5.02 -13.48
N GLY A 237 13.87 -5.85 -12.81
CA GLY A 237 14.37 -6.87 -11.91
C GLY A 237 13.84 -8.27 -12.22
N LEU A 238 13.55 -9.03 -11.16
CA LEU A 238 13.25 -10.45 -11.20
C LEU A 238 11.81 -10.77 -10.73
N MET A 239 10.98 -9.76 -10.49
CA MET A 239 9.61 -9.96 -10.01
C MET A 239 8.74 -10.67 -11.04
N ASN A 240 8.08 -11.75 -10.64
CA ASN A 240 7.13 -12.47 -11.47
C ASN A 240 5.74 -11.79 -11.43
N PHE A 241 5.58 -10.71 -12.19
CA PHE A 241 4.31 -9.98 -12.25
C PHE A 241 3.15 -10.80 -12.81
N ALA A 242 3.41 -11.82 -13.63
CA ALA A 242 2.35 -12.70 -14.12
C ALA A 242 1.73 -13.52 -12.98
N THR A 243 2.55 -14.01 -12.05
CA THR A 243 2.05 -14.67 -10.82
C THR A 243 1.34 -13.68 -9.93
N LEU A 244 1.94 -12.49 -9.66
CA LEU A 244 1.30 -11.45 -8.86
C LEU A 244 -0.10 -11.09 -9.38
N PHE A 245 -0.26 -10.93 -10.69
CA PHE A 245 -1.53 -10.57 -11.31
C PHE A 245 -2.57 -11.68 -11.16
N ARG A 246 -2.18 -12.94 -11.35
CA ARG A 246 -3.09 -14.09 -11.16
C ARG A 246 -3.55 -14.21 -9.70
N GLU A 247 -2.65 -14.04 -8.75
CA GLU A 247 -2.98 -14.09 -7.32
C GLU A 247 -3.93 -12.94 -6.93
N MET A 248 -3.65 -11.69 -7.35
CA MET A 248 -4.53 -10.56 -7.08
C MET A 248 -5.91 -10.70 -7.73
N GLU A 249 -5.97 -11.16 -9.00
CA GLU A 249 -7.24 -11.41 -9.70
C GLU A 249 -8.07 -12.50 -9.03
N ALA A 250 -7.41 -13.54 -8.51
CA ALA A 250 -8.07 -14.63 -7.78
C ALA A 250 -8.68 -14.17 -6.45
N LEU A 251 -8.07 -13.18 -5.77
CA LEU A 251 -8.66 -12.58 -4.56
C LEU A 251 -9.89 -11.74 -4.89
N SER A 252 -9.73 -10.80 -5.80
CA SER A 252 -10.82 -9.96 -6.31
C SER A 252 -10.36 -9.13 -7.51
N PRO A 253 -11.09 -9.12 -8.62
CA PRO A 253 -10.79 -8.26 -9.76
C PRO A 253 -10.97 -6.75 -9.44
N ASP A 254 -11.57 -6.40 -8.31
CA ASP A 254 -11.71 -5.01 -7.85
C ASP A 254 -10.54 -4.52 -6.99
N TYR A 255 -9.65 -5.41 -6.57
CA TYR A 255 -8.48 -5.00 -5.79
C TYR A 255 -7.42 -4.40 -6.72
N PRO A 256 -6.80 -3.27 -6.29
CA PRO A 256 -5.83 -2.59 -7.12
C PRO A 256 -4.45 -3.23 -7.04
N VAL A 257 -3.78 -3.27 -8.19
CA VAL A 257 -2.34 -3.40 -8.29
C VAL A 257 -1.78 -2.02 -8.63
N ILE A 258 -1.00 -1.46 -7.74
CA ILE A 258 -0.54 -0.08 -7.77
C ILE A 258 0.94 -0.06 -8.13
N VAL A 259 1.30 0.59 -9.24
CA VAL A 259 2.70 0.78 -9.62
C VAL A 259 3.39 1.65 -8.59
N GLU A 260 4.48 1.16 -8.02
CA GLU A 260 5.39 1.93 -7.16
C GLU A 260 6.85 1.78 -7.62
N GLY A 261 7.70 2.74 -7.27
CA GLY A 261 9.12 2.74 -7.64
C GLY A 261 9.43 3.26 -9.05
N ALA A 262 8.43 3.60 -9.87
CA ALA A 262 8.65 4.19 -11.19
C ALA A 262 8.69 5.72 -11.15
N SER A 263 9.61 6.32 -11.89
CA SER A 263 9.65 7.77 -12.13
C SER A 263 8.53 8.22 -13.07
N THR A 264 8.37 9.53 -13.20
CA THR A 264 7.41 10.12 -14.15
C THR A 264 7.65 9.68 -15.59
N GLU A 265 8.92 9.54 -15.97
CA GLU A 265 9.36 9.16 -17.32
C GLU A 265 9.18 7.66 -17.58
N GLU A 266 9.30 6.84 -16.53
CA GLU A 266 9.18 5.38 -16.62
C GLU A 266 7.73 4.90 -16.60
N MET A 267 6.84 5.66 -15.99
CA MET A 267 5.45 5.26 -15.78
C MET A 267 4.70 4.79 -17.04
N PRO A 268 4.85 5.45 -18.24
CA PRO A 268 4.22 4.95 -19.46
C PRO A 268 4.72 3.57 -19.90
N MET A 269 6.02 3.30 -19.71
CA MET A 269 6.62 2.00 -20.03
C MET A 269 6.06 0.91 -19.10
N VAL A 270 5.98 1.20 -17.81
CA VAL A 270 5.41 0.26 -16.83
C VAL A 270 3.93 -0.01 -17.09
N ALA A 271 3.15 1.02 -17.41
CA ALA A 271 1.75 0.84 -17.81
C ALA A 271 1.62 -0.09 -19.01
N HIS A 272 2.43 0.11 -20.05
CA HIS A 272 2.45 -0.78 -21.23
C HIS A 272 2.81 -2.22 -20.87
N LEU A 273 3.84 -2.42 -20.06
CA LEU A 273 4.26 -3.74 -19.55
C LEU A 273 3.11 -4.43 -18.80
N PHE A 274 2.44 -3.73 -17.92
CA PHE A 274 1.36 -4.30 -17.10
C PHE A 274 0.14 -4.69 -17.95
N TYR A 275 -0.22 -3.89 -18.95
CA TYR A 275 -1.26 -4.25 -19.91
C TYR A 275 -0.87 -5.46 -20.77
N GLN A 276 0.40 -5.60 -21.13
CA GLN A 276 0.89 -6.79 -21.83
C GLN A 276 0.75 -8.04 -20.97
N ILE A 277 1.23 -7.99 -19.71
CA ILE A 277 1.15 -9.12 -18.77
C ILE A 277 -0.32 -9.50 -18.51
N ALA A 278 -1.19 -8.51 -18.30
CA ALA A 278 -2.62 -8.78 -18.09
C ALA A 278 -3.24 -9.53 -19.28
N ARG A 279 -2.92 -9.12 -20.52
CA ARG A 279 -3.37 -9.84 -21.74
C ARG A 279 -2.83 -11.26 -21.80
N GLU A 280 -1.55 -11.46 -21.51
CA GLU A 280 -0.92 -12.79 -21.52
C GLU A 280 -1.52 -13.72 -20.47
N CYS A 281 -1.96 -13.16 -19.35
CA CYS A 281 -2.66 -13.88 -18.27
C CYS A 281 -4.17 -14.02 -18.51
N ASN A 282 -4.72 -13.49 -19.61
CA ASN A 282 -6.18 -13.39 -19.86
C ASN A 282 -6.94 -12.64 -18.75
N ILE A 283 -6.32 -11.65 -18.15
CA ILE A 283 -6.88 -10.80 -17.11
C ILE A 283 -7.38 -9.51 -17.74
N ARG A 284 -8.65 -9.15 -17.45
CA ARG A 284 -9.23 -7.90 -17.88
C ARG A 284 -8.85 -6.78 -16.92
N VAL A 285 -8.26 -5.71 -17.45
CA VAL A 285 -8.06 -4.46 -16.70
C VAL A 285 -9.37 -3.68 -16.69
N LEU A 286 -9.86 -3.34 -15.49
CA LEU A 286 -11.14 -2.67 -15.27
C LEU A 286 -10.96 -1.16 -15.20
N GLU A 287 -11.80 -0.43 -15.93
CA GLU A 287 -11.96 1.01 -15.76
C GLU A 287 -12.82 1.34 -14.53
N ARG A 288 -12.85 2.61 -14.11
CA ARG A 288 -13.57 3.01 -12.88
C ARG A 288 -15.03 2.58 -12.86
N HIS A 289 -15.76 2.75 -13.96
CA HIS A 289 -17.21 2.45 -14.02
C HIS A 289 -17.54 0.97 -14.17
N GLU A 290 -16.56 0.16 -14.49
CA GLU A 290 -16.78 -1.26 -14.68
C GLU A 290 -16.86 -1.95 -13.32
N LYS A 291 -17.97 -2.69 -13.13
CA LYS A 291 -18.07 -3.64 -12.01
C LYS A 291 -17.45 -4.95 -12.46
N SER A 292 -16.77 -5.65 -11.55
CA SER A 292 -16.41 -7.03 -11.81
C SER A 292 -17.72 -7.81 -12.06
N SER A 293 -17.77 -8.53 -13.16
CA SER A 293 -18.79 -9.58 -13.31
C SER A 293 -18.48 -10.66 -12.28
N ALA A 294 -19.24 -10.68 -11.19
CA ALA A 294 -19.18 -11.72 -10.18
C ALA A 294 -19.47 -13.08 -10.78
#